data_80525206e2293160065758d01524cb7f
#
_entry.id   80525206e2293160065758d01524cb7f
#
_cell.length_a   1.000
_cell.length_b   1.000
_cell.length_c   1.000
_cell.angle_alpha   90.00
_cell.angle_beta   90.00
_cell.angle_gamma   90.00
#
_symmetry.space_group_name_H-M   'P 1'
#
loop_
_entity.id
_entity.type
_entity.pdbx_description
1 polymer ?
#
loop_
_entity_poly.entity_id
_entity_poly.type
_entity_poly.pdbx_seq_one_letter_code
_entity_poly.pdbx_strand_id
1 'polypeptide(L)'
;YVALTPEEWVRQNFVRYLVNEGGYPPGLIGIEINFQLGKMKKRVDILVHDRRGNPVMIIECKAPEVRISDFYENKVYDQVGEYNFGFRVPFALVTNGLMHYAFRFNTEKNIYEHLLEIPLYEDLLKLL
;
A
#
# COMPACT_ATOMS: atom_id res chain seq x y z
N TYR A 1 -24.35 15.70 1.48
CA TYR A 1 -24.00 14.54 2.33
C TYR A 1 -23.82 13.30 1.49
N VAL A 2 -22.67 12.69 1.58
CA VAL A 2 -22.35 11.45 0.88
C VAL A 2 -21.88 10.42 1.91
N ALA A 3 -22.53 9.26 1.93
CA ALA A 3 -22.14 8.17 2.82
C ALA A 3 -20.81 7.57 2.35
N LEU A 4 -19.93 7.27 3.29
CA LEU A 4 -18.67 6.59 2.98
C LEU A 4 -18.94 5.14 2.58
N THR A 5 -18.26 4.67 1.52
CA THR A 5 -18.23 3.25 1.23
C THR A 5 -17.38 2.53 2.28
N PRO A 6 -17.57 1.20 2.47
CA PRO A 6 -16.72 0.45 3.39
C PRO A 6 -15.22 0.55 3.08
N GLU A 7 -14.85 0.58 1.80
CA GLU A 7 -13.44 0.73 1.40
C GLU A 7 -12.89 2.11 1.73
N GLU A 8 -13.68 3.18 1.53
CA GLU A 8 -13.27 4.53 1.89
C GLU A 8 -13.09 4.68 3.39
N TRP A 9 -13.96 4.03 4.18
CA TRP A 9 -13.82 4.00 5.63
C TRP A 9 -12.48 3.35 6.03
N VAL A 10 -12.14 2.22 5.44
CA VAL A 10 -10.85 1.55 5.67
C VAL A 10 -9.69 2.46 5.29
N ARG A 11 -9.77 3.10 4.11
CA ARG A 11 -8.72 4.02 3.64
C ARG A 11 -8.49 5.17 4.62
N GLN A 12 -9.56 5.85 5.05
CA GLN A 12 -9.44 6.99 5.96
C GLN A 12 -8.86 6.57 7.31
N ASN A 13 -9.32 5.46 7.85
CA ASN A 13 -8.81 4.97 9.13
C ASN A 13 -7.37 4.51 9.02
N PHE A 14 -6.99 3.90 7.90
CA PHE A 14 -5.61 3.45 7.71
C PHE A 14 -4.65 4.63 7.56
N VAL A 15 -5.05 5.70 6.87
CA VAL A 15 -4.24 6.93 6.80
C VAL A 15 -4.01 7.51 8.20
N ARG A 16 -5.05 7.55 9.04
CA ARG A 16 -4.90 8.00 10.42
C ARG A 16 -3.92 7.13 11.20
N TYR A 17 -4.00 5.83 11.03
CA TYR A 17 -3.07 4.90 11.65
C TYR A 17 -1.62 5.19 11.23
N LEU A 18 -1.38 5.35 9.93
CA LEU A 18 -0.04 5.66 9.42
C LEU A 18 0.52 6.94 10.03
N VAL A 19 -0.29 7.99 10.10
CA VAL A 19 0.14 9.29 10.64
C VAL A 19 0.33 9.23 12.15
N ASN A 20 -0.67 8.73 12.87
CA ASN A 20 -0.70 8.81 14.34
C ASN A 20 0.19 7.75 15.02
N GLU A 21 0.22 6.54 14.47
CA GLU A 21 0.96 5.42 15.06
C GLU A 21 2.26 5.13 14.31
N GLY A 22 2.29 5.33 12.99
CA GLY A 22 3.43 4.98 12.17
C GLY A 22 4.43 6.11 11.95
N GLY A 23 4.10 7.34 12.30
CA GLY A 23 4.96 8.49 12.09
C GLY A 23 5.10 8.90 10.62
N TYR A 24 4.16 8.49 9.77
CA TYR A 24 4.19 8.83 8.35
C TYR A 24 3.77 10.30 8.17
N PRO A 25 4.59 11.12 7.48
CA PRO A 25 4.23 12.53 7.26
C PRO A 25 2.98 12.66 6.39
N PRO A 26 1.95 13.40 6.85
CA PRO A 26 0.71 13.55 6.06
C PRO A 26 0.93 14.11 4.66
N GLY A 27 1.87 15.04 4.51
CA GLY A 27 2.18 15.66 3.22
C GLY A 27 2.85 14.73 2.22
N LEU A 28 3.29 13.53 2.65
CA LEU A 28 3.92 12.53 1.79
C LEU A 28 3.00 11.35 1.49
N ILE A 29 1.74 11.45 1.90
CA ILE A 29 0.71 10.44 1.64
C ILE A 29 -0.24 10.95 0.57
N GLY A 30 -0.26 10.29 -0.59
CA GLY A 30 -1.23 10.56 -1.63
C GLY A 30 -2.40 9.58 -1.55
N ILE A 31 -3.61 10.06 -1.81
CA ILE A 31 -4.83 9.27 -1.74
C ILE A 31 -5.48 9.24 -3.11
N GLU A 32 -5.96 8.05 -3.51
CA GLU A 32 -6.66 7.86 -4.80
C GLU A 32 -5.86 8.37 -6.00
N ILE A 33 -4.60 7.95 -6.06
CA ILE A 33 -3.71 8.38 -7.13
C ILE A 33 -3.98 7.58 -8.39
N ASN A 34 -4.36 8.27 -9.46
CA ASN A 34 -4.51 7.67 -10.79
C ASN A 34 -3.21 7.81 -11.56
N PHE A 35 -2.82 6.75 -12.23
CA PHE A 35 -1.65 6.80 -13.10
C PHE A 35 -1.88 5.99 -14.36
N GLN A 36 -1.12 6.32 -15.40
CA GLN A 36 -1.20 5.66 -16.69
C GLN A 36 0.18 5.21 -17.12
N LEU A 37 0.29 3.93 -17.49
CA LEU A 37 1.49 3.33 -18.05
C LEU A 37 1.13 2.77 -19.42
N GLY A 38 1.55 3.47 -20.48
CA GLY A 38 1.13 3.13 -21.83
C GLY A 38 -0.39 3.16 -21.92
N LYS A 39 -1.01 2.00 -22.20
CA LYS A 39 -2.47 1.86 -22.26
C LYS A 39 -3.10 1.46 -20.94
N MET A 40 -2.29 1.13 -19.91
CA MET A 40 -2.81 0.72 -18.59
C MET A 40 -3.14 1.94 -17.75
N LYS A 41 -4.38 1.97 -17.25
CA LYS A 41 -4.82 2.94 -16.26
C LYS A 41 -4.99 2.21 -14.95
N LYS A 42 -4.29 2.67 -13.91
CA LYS A 42 -4.34 2.09 -12.57
C LYS A 42 -4.66 3.17 -11.54
N ARG A 43 -5.36 2.77 -10.49
CA ARG A 43 -5.65 3.62 -9.34
C ARG A 43 -5.05 2.98 -8.10
N VAL A 44 -4.30 3.77 -7.36
CA VAL A 44 -3.70 3.36 -6.08
C VAL A 44 -4.49 4.02 -4.96
N ASP A 45 -4.94 3.26 -3.97
CA ASP A 45 -5.74 3.81 -2.87
C ASP A 45 -4.91 4.76 -2.00
N ILE A 46 -3.71 4.34 -1.61
CA ILE A 46 -2.79 5.16 -0.82
C ILE A 46 -1.38 4.96 -1.38
N LEU A 47 -0.69 6.07 -1.62
CA LEU A 47 0.70 6.05 -2.08
C LEU A 47 1.55 6.87 -1.13
N VAL A 48 2.56 6.24 -0.53
CA VAL A 48 3.50 6.89 0.38
C VAL A 48 4.77 7.24 -0.37
N HIS A 49 5.28 8.44 -0.13
CA HIS A 49 6.50 8.96 -0.75
C HIS A 49 7.60 9.15 0.28
N ASP A 50 8.85 9.06 -0.16
CA ASP A 50 9.99 9.50 0.65
C ASP A 50 10.09 11.03 0.62
N ARG A 51 11.08 11.60 1.34
CA ARG A 51 11.25 13.04 1.42
C ARG A 51 11.75 13.69 0.13
N ARG A 52 12.15 12.88 -0.84
CA ARG A 52 12.54 13.34 -2.19
C ARG A 52 11.37 13.27 -3.18
N GLY A 53 10.21 12.78 -2.73
CA GLY A 53 9.04 12.63 -3.59
C GLY A 53 8.98 11.33 -4.37
N ASN A 54 9.84 10.37 -4.09
CA ASN A 54 9.79 9.06 -4.74
C ASN A 54 8.76 8.16 -4.07
N PRO A 55 7.91 7.43 -4.84
CA PRO A 55 6.99 6.46 -4.26
C PRO A 55 7.75 5.33 -3.57
N VAL A 56 7.40 5.03 -2.32
CA VAL A 56 8.06 3.98 -1.54
C VAL A 56 7.13 2.89 -1.06
N MET A 57 5.82 3.16 -0.96
CA MET A 57 4.85 2.16 -0.54
C MET A 57 3.52 2.36 -1.25
N ILE A 58 2.98 1.27 -1.78
CA ILE A 58 1.63 1.21 -2.33
C ILE A 58 0.75 0.49 -1.33
N ILE A 59 -0.43 1.03 -1.04
CA ILE A 59 -1.40 0.41 -0.14
C ILE A 59 -2.72 0.22 -0.86
N GLU A 60 -3.20 -1.03 -0.87
CA GLU A 60 -4.49 -1.42 -1.40
C GLU A 60 -5.46 -1.63 -0.25
N CYS A 61 -6.60 -0.95 -0.29
CA CYS A 61 -7.63 -1.04 0.73
C CYS A 61 -8.79 -1.87 0.23
N LYS A 62 -9.24 -2.82 1.05
CA LYS A 62 -10.42 -3.64 0.79
C LYS A 62 -11.45 -3.40 1.88
N ALA A 63 -12.72 -3.66 1.58
CA ALA A 63 -13.79 -3.56 2.57
C ALA A 63 -13.57 -4.55 3.73
N PRO A 64 -14.05 -4.26 4.95
CA PRO A 64 -13.79 -5.12 6.11
C PRO A 64 -14.27 -6.56 5.95
N GLU A 65 -15.34 -6.79 5.18
CA GLU A 65 -15.87 -8.13 4.94
C GLU A 65 -15.05 -8.95 3.95
N VAL A 66 -14.10 -8.33 3.25
CA VAL A 66 -13.24 -9.04 2.30
C VAL A 66 -12.16 -9.78 3.06
N ARG A 67 -12.05 -11.08 2.84
CA ARG A 67 -11.00 -11.91 3.42
C ARG A 67 -9.70 -11.73 2.65
N ILE A 68 -8.83 -10.87 3.13
CA ILE A 68 -7.54 -10.65 2.45
C ILE A 68 -6.59 -11.82 2.61
N SER A 69 -6.81 -12.71 3.58
CA SER A 69 -6.06 -13.98 3.68
C SER A 69 -6.25 -14.87 2.45
N ASP A 70 -7.41 -14.81 1.81
CA ASP A 70 -7.65 -15.55 0.56
C ASP A 70 -6.86 -14.95 -0.60
N PHE A 71 -6.57 -13.66 -0.56
CA PHE A 71 -5.72 -13.00 -1.53
C PHE A 71 -4.24 -13.30 -1.32
N TYR A 72 -3.85 -13.64 -0.10
CA TYR A 72 -2.46 -13.91 0.26
C TYR A 72 -1.86 -15.05 -0.54
N GLU A 73 -2.64 -16.09 -0.82
CA GLU A 73 -2.12 -17.28 -1.50
C GLU A 73 -2.14 -17.17 -3.02
N ASN A 74 -3.12 -16.47 -3.63
CA ASN A 74 -3.35 -16.58 -5.08
C ASN A 74 -3.51 -15.25 -5.85
N LYS A 75 -3.85 -14.13 -5.21
CA LYS A 75 -4.19 -12.90 -5.94
C LYS A 75 -3.45 -11.64 -5.50
N VAL A 76 -2.99 -11.58 -4.25
CA VAL A 76 -2.26 -10.41 -3.76
C VAL A 76 -0.95 -10.26 -4.52
N TYR A 77 -0.26 -11.36 -4.77
CA TYR A 77 0.97 -11.33 -5.55
C TYR A 77 0.74 -10.82 -6.96
N ASP A 78 -0.38 -11.18 -7.57
CA ASP A 78 -0.70 -10.72 -8.93
C ASP A 78 -1.03 -9.22 -8.94
N GLN A 79 -1.87 -8.74 -8.00
CA GLN A 79 -2.22 -7.32 -7.91
C GLN A 79 -1.01 -6.46 -7.55
N VAL A 80 -0.25 -6.88 -6.54
CA VAL A 80 0.97 -6.18 -6.13
C VAL A 80 1.99 -6.23 -7.26
N GLY A 81 2.10 -7.35 -7.97
CA GLY A 81 2.95 -7.50 -9.13
C GLY A 81 2.56 -6.54 -10.26
N GLU A 82 1.27 -6.37 -10.53
CA GLU A 82 0.77 -5.42 -11.52
C GLU A 82 1.16 -3.98 -11.18
N TYR A 83 0.95 -3.57 -9.92
CA TYR A 83 1.33 -2.23 -9.48
C TYR A 83 2.84 -2.04 -9.55
N ASN A 84 3.62 -3.03 -9.13
CA ASN A 84 5.06 -2.90 -9.11
C ASN A 84 5.70 -2.94 -10.48
N PHE A 85 5.09 -3.63 -11.44
CA PHE A 85 5.57 -3.66 -12.82
C PHE A 85 5.68 -2.25 -13.40
N GLY A 86 4.77 -1.37 -13.00
CA GLY A 86 4.79 0.02 -13.45
C GLY A 86 5.63 0.96 -12.60
N PHE A 87 5.62 0.80 -11.28
CA PHE A 87 6.23 1.77 -10.37
C PHE A 87 7.54 1.32 -9.73
N ARG A 88 7.79 0.02 -9.65
CA ARG A 88 8.93 -0.55 -8.93
C ARG A 88 9.02 -0.02 -7.50
N VAL A 89 7.87 -0.01 -6.80
CA VAL A 89 7.78 0.51 -5.45
C VAL A 89 8.32 -0.55 -4.48
N PRO A 90 9.24 -0.17 -3.55
CA PRO A 90 9.87 -1.15 -2.67
C PRO A 90 8.95 -1.82 -1.67
N PHE A 91 7.86 -1.18 -1.29
CA PHE A 91 6.93 -1.74 -0.31
C PHE A 91 5.51 -1.78 -0.84
N ALA A 92 4.78 -2.81 -0.45
CA ALA A 92 3.36 -2.94 -0.76
C ALA A 92 2.61 -3.45 0.46
N LEU A 93 1.36 -3.02 0.60
CA LEU A 93 0.54 -3.38 1.74
C LEU A 93 -0.91 -3.54 1.29
N VAL A 94 -1.58 -4.57 1.81
CA VAL A 94 -3.01 -4.77 1.64
C VAL A 94 -3.67 -4.76 3.01
N THR A 95 -4.77 -4.04 3.15
CA THR A 95 -5.52 -3.96 4.41
C THR A 95 -7.03 -4.00 4.14
N ASN A 96 -7.76 -4.63 5.06
CA ASN A 96 -9.22 -4.52 5.12
C ASN A 96 -9.69 -3.78 6.38
N GLY A 97 -8.77 -3.17 7.11
CA GLY A 97 -9.05 -2.49 8.37
C GLY A 97 -8.94 -3.39 9.59
N LEU A 98 -9.07 -4.72 9.42
CA LEU A 98 -9.00 -5.71 10.49
C LEU A 98 -7.70 -6.50 10.43
N MET A 99 -7.22 -6.77 9.22
CA MET A 99 -5.99 -7.50 8.96
C MET A 99 -5.14 -6.74 7.95
N HIS A 100 -3.81 -6.90 8.06
CA HIS A 100 -2.86 -6.23 7.20
C HIS A 100 -1.80 -7.22 6.73
N TYR A 101 -1.42 -7.13 5.46
CA TYR A 101 -0.27 -7.87 4.92
C TYR A 101 0.68 -6.88 4.28
N ALA A 102 1.92 -6.85 4.76
CA ALA A 102 2.96 -5.96 4.26
C ALA A 102 4.06 -6.77 3.59
N PHE A 103 4.62 -6.22 2.50
CA PHE A 103 5.62 -6.88 1.68
C PHE A 103 6.73 -5.91 1.31
N ARG A 104 7.95 -6.43 1.23
CA ARG A 104 9.10 -5.73 0.71
C ARG A 104 9.57 -6.43 -0.57
N PHE A 105 9.84 -5.65 -1.61
CA PHE A 105 10.34 -6.21 -2.86
C PHE A 105 11.85 -6.46 -2.75
N ASN A 106 12.26 -7.72 -2.98
CA ASN A 106 13.65 -8.10 -3.04
C ASN A 106 14.10 -8.06 -4.50
N THR A 107 14.94 -7.07 -4.84
CA THR A 107 15.37 -6.84 -6.22
C THR A 107 16.31 -7.94 -6.73
N GLU A 108 17.10 -8.55 -5.85
CA GLU A 108 18.03 -9.61 -6.24
C GLU A 108 17.29 -10.89 -6.66
N LYS A 109 16.26 -11.26 -5.88
CA LYS A 109 15.46 -12.45 -6.14
C LYS A 109 14.24 -12.19 -7.02
N ASN A 110 13.92 -10.92 -7.26
CA ASN A 110 12.75 -10.47 -8.02
C ASN A 110 11.43 -11.01 -7.46
N ILE A 111 11.32 -11.03 -6.12
CA ILE A 111 10.14 -11.50 -5.40
C ILE A 111 9.77 -10.53 -4.28
N TYR A 112 8.51 -10.59 -3.83
CA TYR A 112 8.07 -9.91 -2.62
C TYR A 112 8.29 -10.80 -1.41
N GLU A 113 8.84 -10.24 -0.35
CA GLU A 113 9.03 -10.90 0.93
C GLU A 113 8.04 -10.35 1.93
N HIS A 114 7.36 -11.23 2.66
CA HIS A 114 6.39 -10.85 3.67
C HIS A 114 7.09 -10.20 4.87
N LEU A 115 6.55 -9.08 5.33
CA LEU A 115 6.99 -8.41 6.55
C LEU A 115 6.07 -8.81 7.70
N LEU A 116 6.64 -9.05 8.87
CA LEU A 116 5.86 -9.42 10.06
C LEU A 116 5.07 -8.24 10.62
N GLU A 117 5.56 -7.03 10.42
CA GLU A 117 4.94 -5.82 10.94
C GLU A 117 4.97 -4.71 9.90
N ILE A 118 4.03 -3.77 10.03
CA ILE A 118 4.07 -2.53 9.24
C ILE A 118 5.18 -1.66 9.82
N PRO A 119 6.22 -1.32 9.03
CA PRO A 119 7.33 -0.54 9.57
C PRO A 119 6.89 0.89 9.92
N LEU A 120 7.49 1.47 10.94
CA LEU A 120 7.43 2.90 11.16
C LEU A 120 8.08 3.61 9.97
N TYR A 121 7.66 4.84 9.70
CA TYR A 121 8.16 5.56 8.53
C TYR A 121 9.69 5.67 8.52
N GLU A 122 10.30 6.02 9.66
CA GLU A 122 11.76 6.13 9.74
C GLU A 122 12.48 4.79 9.53
N ASP A 123 11.89 3.69 9.99
CA ASP A 123 12.42 2.35 9.77
C ASP A 123 12.29 1.94 8.30
N LEU A 124 11.16 2.30 7.68
CA LEU A 124 10.95 2.06 6.25
C LEU A 124 12.03 2.74 5.41
N LEU A 125 12.37 3.98 5.73
CA LEU A 125 13.42 4.71 5.02
C LEU A 125 14.79 4.03 5.15
N LYS A 126 15.07 3.42 6.29
CA LYS A 126 16.33 2.68 6.50
C LYS A 126 16.41 1.37 5.71
N LEU A 127 15.25 0.83 5.33
CA LEU A 127 15.18 -0.41 4.55
C LEU A 127 15.25 -0.18 3.03
N LEU A 128 15.24 1.06 2.60
CA LEU A 128 15.30 1.41 1.16
C LEU A 128 16.66 1.12 0.53
#